data_5171f3a30529860521c3448a07a1952b
#
_entry.id   5171f3a30529860521c3448a07a1952b
#
_cell.length_a   1.000
_cell.length_b   1.000
_cell.length_c   1.000
_cell.angle_alpha   90.00
_cell.angle_beta   90.00
_cell.angle_gamma   90.00
#
_symmetry.space_group_name_H-M   'P 1'
#
loop_
_entity.id
_entity.type
_entity.pdbx_description
1 polymer ?
#
loop_
_entity_poly.entity_id
_entity_poly.type
_entity_poly.pdbx_seq_one_letter_code
_entity_poly.pdbx_strand_id
1 'polypeptide(L)'
;LNGEEQRHGITPVTLDSMDICVENVSFSYHTDKEILHDISLTIPQGSMTAFVGPSGSGKSTIAKLIGGFWDVSQGKITLGGHDLKGIPLGQLYAQTAFVSQDNYLFDETIRENIRMGRPSASDADVEAVAKAAGCDGFIRSLENGYDTVVGGGGAHLSGGERQRIAIARAMLKDAPIVILDEATAYIDPENEA
;
A
#
# COMPACT_ATOMS: atom_id res chain seq x y z
N LEU A 1 19.87 12.58 5.35
CA LEU A 1 18.53 12.24 5.85
C LEU A 1 18.63 12.10 7.36
N ASN A 2 18.44 13.16 8.12
CA ASN A 2 18.21 13.11 9.56
C ASN A 2 16.73 12.75 9.77
N GLY A 3 16.37 11.48 9.52
CA GLY A 3 15.06 10.96 9.88
C GLY A 3 15.05 10.76 11.38
N GLU A 4 14.25 11.56 12.11
CA GLU A 4 13.85 11.14 13.45
C GLU A 4 13.18 9.77 13.30
N GLU A 5 13.68 8.78 14.04
CA GLU A 5 13.05 7.45 14.05
C GLU A 5 11.61 7.59 14.53
N GLN A 6 10.66 7.06 13.76
CA GLN A 6 9.25 7.01 14.17
C GLN A 6 9.15 6.25 15.49
N ARG A 7 8.62 6.89 16.51
CA ARG A 7 8.39 6.28 17.83
C ARG A 7 6.94 5.82 17.92
N HIS A 8 6.72 4.54 17.66
CA HIS A 8 5.44 3.89 17.81
C HIS A 8 5.31 3.18 19.16
N GLY A 9 4.08 2.86 19.54
CA GLY A 9 3.80 2.03 20.70
C GLY A 9 4.49 0.66 20.58
N ILE A 10 4.81 0.05 21.72
CA ILE A 10 5.43 -1.28 21.80
C ILE A 10 4.43 -2.35 22.26
N THR A 11 3.31 -1.94 22.85
CA THR A 11 2.28 -2.86 23.35
C THR A 11 1.15 -2.97 22.32
N PRO A 12 0.81 -4.19 21.86
CA PRO A 12 -0.31 -4.40 20.96
C PRO A 12 -1.63 -3.85 21.56
N VAL A 13 -2.44 -3.24 20.69
CA VAL A 13 -3.76 -2.73 21.05
C VAL A 13 -4.87 -3.59 20.44
N THR A 14 -6.02 -3.66 21.11
CA THR A 14 -7.21 -4.30 20.52
C THR A 14 -7.92 -3.26 19.65
N LEU A 15 -8.08 -3.55 18.37
CA LEU A 15 -8.82 -2.71 17.43
C LEU A 15 -10.26 -3.25 17.32
N ASP A 16 -11.22 -2.49 17.85
CA ASP A 16 -12.64 -2.87 17.83
C ASP A 16 -13.30 -2.54 16.48
N SER A 17 -12.68 -1.65 15.69
CA SER A 17 -13.09 -1.31 14.33
C SER A 17 -11.87 -1.00 13.46
N MET A 18 -12.12 -0.87 12.15
CA MET A 18 -11.12 -0.40 11.16
C MET A 18 -11.46 1.01 10.64
N ASP A 19 -12.27 1.78 11.38
CA ASP A 19 -12.54 3.18 11.05
C ASP A 19 -11.24 3.98 11.15
N ILE A 20 -11.00 4.81 10.15
CA ILE A 20 -9.86 5.73 10.13
C ILE A 20 -10.39 7.14 10.31
N CYS A 21 -9.90 7.85 11.33
CA CYS A 21 -10.21 9.26 11.52
C CYS A 21 -8.93 10.09 11.40
N VAL A 22 -8.98 11.11 10.59
CA VAL A 22 -7.94 12.13 10.40
C VAL A 22 -8.47 13.41 11.04
N GLU A 23 -7.74 13.95 12.02
CA GLU A 23 -8.20 15.08 12.82
C GLU A 23 -7.16 16.21 12.79
N ASN A 24 -7.52 17.34 12.16
CA ASN A 24 -6.72 18.57 12.06
C ASN A 24 -5.27 18.30 11.63
N VAL A 25 -5.07 17.40 10.67
CA VAL A 25 -3.75 16.98 10.23
C VAL A 25 -3.10 18.01 9.34
N SER A 26 -1.93 18.47 9.76
CA SER A 26 -0.98 19.21 8.92
C SER A 26 0.31 18.41 8.77
N PHE A 27 0.96 18.51 7.61
CA PHE A 27 2.17 17.75 7.30
C PHE A 27 3.11 18.45 6.34
N SER A 28 4.41 18.32 6.63
CA SER A 28 5.52 18.76 5.78
C SER A 28 6.60 17.65 5.74
N TYR A 29 7.16 17.37 4.56
CA TYR A 29 8.35 16.49 4.46
C TYR A 29 9.62 17.21 4.92
N HIS A 30 9.66 18.53 4.79
CA HIS A 30 10.74 19.42 5.20
C HIS A 30 10.11 20.66 5.83
N THR A 31 10.84 21.36 6.68
CA THR A 31 10.34 22.50 7.44
C THR A 31 9.84 23.69 6.61
N ASP A 32 10.17 23.73 5.32
CA ASP A 32 9.99 24.92 4.49
C ASP A 32 8.68 24.96 3.71
N LYS A 33 7.95 23.84 3.58
CA LYS A 33 6.71 23.79 2.80
C LYS A 33 5.73 22.80 3.38
N GLU A 34 4.64 23.31 3.91
CA GLU A 34 3.49 22.51 4.32
C GLU A 34 2.73 21.99 3.10
N ILE A 35 2.42 20.70 3.10
CA ILE A 35 1.75 20.00 2.00
C ILE A 35 0.30 19.74 2.33
N LEU A 36 0.01 19.42 3.59
CA LEU A 36 -1.34 19.24 4.10
C LEU A 36 -1.60 20.28 5.18
N HIS A 37 -2.76 20.94 5.09
CA HIS A 37 -3.17 22.02 5.99
C HIS A 37 -4.51 21.65 6.62
N ASP A 38 -4.52 21.40 7.92
CA ASP A 38 -5.72 21.22 8.75
C ASP A 38 -6.76 20.27 8.13
N ILE A 39 -6.30 19.08 7.68
CA ILE A 39 -7.16 18.09 7.03
C ILE A 39 -7.90 17.28 8.09
N SER A 40 -9.23 17.22 7.95
CA SER A 40 -10.08 16.38 8.78
C SER A 40 -11.05 15.57 7.91
N LEU A 41 -11.07 14.24 8.10
CA LEU A 41 -11.96 13.33 7.39
C LEU A 41 -12.11 12.02 8.18
N THR A 42 -13.16 11.27 7.86
CA THR A 42 -13.40 9.93 8.40
C THR A 42 -13.61 8.96 7.26
N ILE A 43 -12.95 7.81 7.34
CA ILE A 43 -13.11 6.67 6.43
C ILE A 43 -13.73 5.54 7.24
N PRO A 44 -15.04 5.27 7.11
CA PRO A 44 -15.69 4.19 7.83
C PRO A 44 -15.19 2.81 7.37
N GLN A 45 -15.13 1.86 8.29
CA GLN A 45 -14.84 0.46 7.97
C GLN A 45 -15.77 -0.05 6.86
N GLY A 46 -15.21 -0.82 5.91
CA GLY A 46 -15.97 -1.40 4.80
C GLY A 46 -16.39 -0.40 3.72
N SER A 47 -15.98 0.88 3.83
CA SER A 47 -16.21 1.88 2.79
C SER A 47 -15.06 1.92 1.78
N MET A 48 -15.36 2.42 0.58
CA MET A 48 -14.37 2.82 -0.42
C MET A 48 -14.32 4.34 -0.50
N THR A 49 -13.14 4.91 -0.29
CA THR A 49 -12.92 6.37 -0.32
C THR A 49 -11.90 6.70 -1.40
N ALA A 50 -12.22 7.66 -2.27
CA ALA A 50 -11.31 8.16 -3.30
C ALA A 50 -10.88 9.59 -3.00
N PHE A 51 -9.59 9.84 -3.01
CA PHE A 51 -9.03 11.19 -2.98
C PHE A 51 -8.88 11.72 -4.40
N VAL A 52 -9.61 12.78 -4.73
CA VAL A 52 -9.57 13.42 -6.05
C VAL A 52 -9.01 14.83 -5.96
N GLY A 53 -8.28 15.26 -6.98
CA GLY A 53 -7.69 16.59 -7.03
C GLY A 53 -6.49 16.66 -7.99
N PRO A 54 -5.98 17.87 -8.28
CA PRO A 54 -4.85 18.06 -9.18
C PRO A 54 -3.57 17.39 -8.68
N SER A 55 -2.58 17.22 -9.57
CA SER A 55 -1.26 16.75 -9.17
C SER A 55 -0.65 17.69 -8.13
N GLY A 56 0.01 17.13 -7.12
CA GLY A 56 0.61 17.88 -6.03
C GLY A 56 -0.36 18.35 -4.93
N SER A 57 -1.64 17.98 -4.97
CA SER A 57 -2.62 18.35 -3.92
C SER A 57 -2.51 17.55 -2.61
N GLY A 58 -1.51 16.69 -2.46
CA GLY A 58 -1.27 15.94 -1.21
C GLY A 58 -1.97 14.57 -1.11
N LYS A 59 -2.61 14.06 -2.18
CA LYS A 59 -3.32 12.76 -2.19
C LYS A 59 -2.42 11.60 -1.74
N SER A 60 -1.28 11.44 -2.39
CA SER A 60 -0.29 10.40 -2.02
C SER A 60 0.29 10.63 -0.64
N THR A 61 0.39 11.88 -0.20
CA THR A 61 0.88 12.22 1.14
C THR A 61 -0.09 11.74 2.21
N ILE A 62 -1.38 12.06 2.10
CA ILE A 62 -2.38 11.61 3.07
C ILE A 62 -2.50 10.07 3.07
N ALA A 63 -2.43 9.42 1.90
CA ALA A 63 -2.41 7.96 1.78
C ALA A 63 -1.23 7.34 2.54
N LYS A 64 -0.02 7.92 2.41
CA LYS A 64 1.18 7.46 3.11
C LYS A 64 1.11 7.71 4.62
N LEU A 65 0.50 8.81 5.07
CA LEU A 65 0.28 9.08 6.49
C LEU A 65 -0.70 8.07 7.10
N ILE A 66 -1.80 7.76 6.41
CA ILE A 66 -2.76 6.72 6.81
C ILE A 66 -2.07 5.34 6.85
N GLY A 67 -1.18 5.06 5.90
CA GLY A 67 -0.38 3.83 5.86
C GLY A 67 0.72 3.74 6.94
N GLY A 68 0.93 4.80 7.73
CA GLY A 68 1.93 4.82 8.79
C GLY A 68 3.37 4.95 8.30
N PHE A 69 3.61 5.42 7.05
CA PHE A 69 4.97 5.62 6.53
C PHE A 69 5.64 6.87 7.09
N TRP A 70 4.85 7.82 7.59
CA TRP A 70 5.30 9.08 8.17
C TRP A 70 4.40 9.47 9.33
N ASP A 71 4.97 10.19 10.30
CA ASP A 71 4.21 10.81 11.39
C ASP A 71 3.67 12.16 10.97
N VAL A 72 2.46 12.49 11.42
CA VAL A 72 1.89 13.82 11.20
C VAL A 72 2.67 14.90 11.95
N SER A 73 2.79 16.10 11.36
CA SER A 73 3.44 17.25 11.99
C SER A 73 2.53 17.87 13.07
N GLN A 74 1.22 17.92 12.80
CA GLN A 74 0.18 18.38 13.73
C GLN A 74 -1.07 17.52 13.54
N GLY A 75 -1.94 17.54 14.56
CA GLY A 75 -3.14 16.72 14.57
C GLY A 75 -2.85 15.26 14.89
N LYS A 76 -3.76 14.37 14.53
CA LYS A 76 -3.60 12.92 14.72
C LYS A 76 -4.36 12.14 13.65
N ILE A 77 -3.94 10.90 13.45
CA ILE A 77 -4.69 9.89 12.68
C ILE A 77 -4.96 8.73 13.63
N THR A 78 -6.20 8.27 13.67
CA THR A 78 -6.59 7.12 14.50
C THR A 78 -7.10 5.97 13.65
N LEU A 79 -6.85 4.73 14.10
CA LEU A 79 -7.41 3.50 13.57
C LEU A 79 -8.17 2.80 14.70
N GLY A 80 -9.48 2.59 14.51
CA GLY A 80 -10.34 2.00 15.53
C GLY A 80 -10.32 2.79 16.86
N GLY A 81 -10.20 4.12 16.79
CA GLY A 81 -10.12 5.00 17.93
C GLY A 81 -8.72 5.13 18.58
N HIS A 82 -7.74 4.33 18.16
CA HIS A 82 -6.36 4.40 18.66
C HIS A 82 -5.49 5.26 17.75
N ASP A 83 -4.73 6.20 18.34
CA ASP A 83 -3.73 7.00 17.59
C ASP A 83 -2.72 6.05 16.92
N LEU A 84 -2.42 6.25 15.63
CA LEU A 84 -1.45 5.43 14.90
C LEU A 84 -0.09 5.36 15.60
N LYS A 85 0.36 6.46 16.23
CA LYS A 85 1.60 6.48 17.02
C LYS A 85 1.56 5.54 18.24
N GLY A 86 0.37 5.26 18.77
CA GLY A 86 0.18 4.34 19.87
C GLY A 86 0.17 2.87 19.45
N ILE A 87 0.00 2.58 18.16
CA ILE A 87 -0.06 1.21 17.63
C ILE A 87 1.36 0.77 17.23
N PRO A 88 1.82 -0.43 17.63
CA PRO A 88 3.09 -0.98 17.15
C PRO A 88 3.13 -1.04 15.63
N LEU A 89 4.25 -0.62 15.00
CA LEU A 89 4.40 -0.60 13.54
C LEU A 89 4.09 -1.95 12.90
N GLY A 90 4.56 -3.05 13.51
CA GLY A 90 4.28 -4.39 13.00
C GLY A 90 2.77 -4.71 12.99
N GLN A 91 2.03 -4.26 14.00
CA GLN A 91 0.58 -4.40 14.06
C GLN A 91 -0.10 -3.53 13.01
N LEU A 92 0.31 -2.27 12.86
CA LEU A 92 -0.23 -1.35 11.86
C LEU A 92 -0.01 -1.88 10.44
N TYR A 93 1.20 -2.33 10.14
CA TYR A 93 1.53 -2.90 8.84
C TYR A 93 0.79 -4.22 8.56
N ALA A 94 0.48 -5.01 9.59
CA ALA A 94 -0.35 -6.20 9.41
C ALA A 94 -1.79 -5.85 8.99
N GLN A 95 -2.30 -4.68 9.38
CA GLN A 95 -3.66 -4.23 9.03
C GLN A 95 -3.74 -3.53 7.67
N THR A 96 -2.63 -3.20 7.02
CA THR A 96 -2.63 -2.35 5.84
C THR A 96 -1.88 -2.99 4.68
N ALA A 97 -2.50 -3.10 3.50
CA ALA A 97 -1.84 -3.39 2.24
C ALA A 97 -1.70 -2.09 1.43
N PHE A 98 -0.50 -1.80 0.95
CA PHE A 98 -0.20 -0.59 0.20
C PHE A 98 0.33 -0.92 -1.20
N VAL A 99 -0.33 -0.43 -2.24
CA VAL A 99 0.15 -0.48 -3.62
C VAL A 99 0.62 0.91 -4.00
N SER A 100 1.94 1.07 -4.13
CA SER A 100 2.55 2.36 -4.48
C SER A 100 2.57 2.58 -5.99
N GLN A 101 2.68 3.84 -6.40
CA GLN A 101 2.86 4.22 -7.80
C GLN A 101 4.09 3.58 -8.44
N ASP A 102 5.20 3.44 -7.70
CA ASP A 102 6.47 2.91 -8.21
C ASP A 102 6.41 1.40 -8.51
N ASN A 103 5.44 0.67 -7.93
CA ASN A 103 5.25 -0.78 -8.13
C ASN A 103 6.56 -1.57 -8.03
N TYR A 104 7.36 -1.29 -7.00
CA TYR A 104 8.69 -1.88 -6.84
C TYR A 104 8.63 -3.41 -6.67
N LEU A 105 9.47 -4.10 -7.44
CA LEU A 105 9.70 -5.54 -7.30
C LEU A 105 11.15 -5.78 -6.85
N PHE A 106 11.30 -6.75 -5.95
CA PHE A 106 12.60 -7.17 -5.44
C PHE A 106 13.29 -8.10 -6.44
N ASP A 107 14.62 -8.19 -6.34
CA ASP A 107 15.46 -9.08 -7.17
C ASP A 107 15.29 -10.55 -6.75
N GLU A 108 14.09 -11.05 -6.98
CA GLU A 108 13.59 -12.38 -6.63
C GLU A 108 12.69 -12.88 -7.76
N THR A 109 12.21 -14.12 -7.67
CA THR A 109 11.23 -14.64 -8.62
C THR A 109 9.90 -13.88 -8.53
N ILE A 110 9.09 -13.92 -9.59
CA ILE A 110 7.72 -13.38 -9.57
C ILE A 110 6.90 -14.03 -8.45
N ARG A 111 7.05 -15.35 -8.29
CA ARG A 111 6.40 -16.12 -7.21
C ARG A 111 6.72 -15.54 -5.83
N GLU A 112 8.00 -15.32 -5.54
CA GLU A 112 8.43 -14.80 -4.24
C GLU A 112 8.02 -13.32 -4.06
N ASN A 113 8.07 -12.52 -5.12
CA ASN A 113 7.55 -11.15 -5.08
C ASN A 113 6.08 -11.10 -4.67
N ILE A 114 5.23 -12.00 -5.16
CA ILE A 114 3.82 -12.09 -4.74
C ILE A 114 3.73 -12.65 -3.32
N ARG A 115 4.51 -13.71 -2.98
CA ARG A 115 4.50 -14.36 -1.67
C ARG A 115 4.91 -13.45 -0.52
N MET A 116 5.64 -12.34 -0.79
CA MET A 116 5.93 -11.32 0.23
C MET A 116 4.67 -10.77 0.91
N GLY A 117 3.50 -10.81 0.26
CA GLY A 117 2.23 -10.44 0.88
C GLY A 117 1.85 -11.33 2.06
N ARG A 118 2.13 -12.64 1.98
CA ARG A 118 1.94 -13.63 3.02
C ARG A 118 2.97 -14.75 2.89
N PRO A 119 4.09 -14.69 3.61
CA PRO A 119 5.21 -15.64 3.47
C PRO A 119 4.84 -17.11 3.66
N SER A 120 3.77 -17.41 4.40
CA SER A 120 3.27 -18.76 4.61
C SER A 120 2.36 -19.28 3.49
N ALA A 121 2.10 -18.48 2.44
CA ALA A 121 1.19 -18.87 1.35
C ALA A 121 1.79 -20.00 0.50
N SER A 122 0.93 -20.94 0.10
CA SER A 122 1.29 -21.98 -0.85
C SER A 122 1.44 -21.43 -2.28
N ASP A 123 2.05 -22.21 -3.17
CA ASP A 123 2.12 -21.87 -4.59
C ASP A 123 0.72 -21.71 -5.20
N ALA A 124 -0.23 -22.54 -4.78
CA ALA A 124 -1.61 -22.47 -5.24
C ALA A 124 -2.29 -21.15 -4.82
N ASP A 125 -2.02 -20.64 -3.61
CA ASP A 125 -2.51 -19.34 -3.16
C ASP A 125 -1.93 -18.21 -4.03
N VAL A 126 -0.62 -18.26 -4.30
CA VAL A 126 0.06 -17.28 -5.15
C VAL A 126 -0.53 -17.28 -6.57
N GLU A 127 -0.74 -18.43 -7.16
CA GLU A 127 -1.34 -18.55 -8.50
C GLU A 127 -2.80 -18.09 -8.52
N ALA A 128 -3.56 -18.34 -7.45
CA ALA A 128 -4.94 -17.90 -7.32
C ALA A 128 -5.06 -16.36 -7.32
N VAL A 129 -4.24 -15.67 -6.51
CA VAL A 129 -4.26 -14.19 -6.50
C VAL A 129 -3.69 -13.59 -7.78
N ALA A 130 -2.71 -14.25 -8.43
CA ALA A 130 -2.19 -13.82 -9.72
C ALA A 130 -3.26 -13.87 -10.82
N LYS A 131 -4.11 -14.91 -10.81
CA LYS A 131 -5.29 -14.97 -11.70
C LYS A 131 -6.27 -13.85 -11.42
N ALA A 132 -6.61 -13.63 -10.15
CA ALA A 132 -7.54 -12.58 -9.74
C ALA A 132 -7.02 -11.17 -10.07
N ALA A 133 -5.70 -10.95 -9.99
CA ALA A 133 -5.04 -9.69 -10.37
C ALA A 133 -4.78 -9.57 -11.90
N GLY A 134 -5.19 -10.55 -12.71
CA GLY A 134 -5.02 -10.53 -14.17
C GLY A 134 -3.57 -10.65 -14.64
N CYS A 135 -2.68 -11.26 -13.84
CA CYS A 135 -1.27 -11.41 -14.22
C CYS A 135 -0.82 -12.85 -14.53
N ASP A 136 -1.62 -13.87 -14.23
CA ASP A 136 -1.29 -15.29 -14.49
C ASP A 136 -0.95 -15.55 -15.97
N GLY A 137 -1.72 -14.96 -16.89
CA GLY A 137 -1.54 -15.20 -18.33
C GLY A 137 -0.16 -14.77 -18.83
N PHE A 138 0.26 -13.53 -18.54
CA PHE A 138 1.58 -13.07 -18.96
C PHE A 138 2.71 -13.79 -18.21
N ILE A 139 2.52 -14.08 -16.91
CA ILE A 139 3.53 -14.82 -16.13
C ILE A 139 3.81 -16.17 -16.78
N ARG A 140 2.76 -16.93 -17.14
CA ARG A 140 2.91 -18.24 -17.79
C ARG A 140 3.48 -18.18 -19.21
N SER A 141 3.44 -17.02 -19.86
CA SER A 141 4.06 -16.81 -21.17
C SER A 141 5.57 -16.56 -21.10
N LEU A 142 6.11 -16.27 -19.92
CA LEU A 142 7.55 -16.11 -19.71
C LEU A 142 8.26 -17.47 -19.75
N GLU A 143 9.52 -17.50 -20.17
CA GLU A 143 10.31 -18.72 -20.31
C GLU A 143 10.34 -19.58 -19.03
N ASN A 144 10.49 -18.95 -17.86
CA ASN A 144 10.51 -19.63 -16.55
C ASN A 144 9.21 -19.41 -15.75
N GLY A 145 8.14 -18.88 -16.38
CA GLY A 145 6.86 -18.65 -15.72
C GLY A 145 7.00 -17.90 -14.40
N TYR A 146 6.41 -18.45 -13.35
CA TYR A 146 6.46 -17.88 -11.99
C TYR A 146 7.86 -17.85 -11.39
N ASP A 147 8.80 -18.69 -11.88
CA ASP A 147 10.16 -18.77 -11.39
C ASP A 147 11.11 -17.81 -12.14
N THR A 148 10.55 -16.96 -13.00
CA THR A 148 11.29 -15.88 -13.66
C THR A 148 11.76 -14.90 -12.61
N VAL A 149 13.09 -14.70 -12.52
CA VAL A 149 13.70 -13.68 -11.68
C VAL A 149 13.51 -12.32 -12.36
N VAL A 150 12.88 -11.40 -11.65
CA VAL A 150 12.74 -10.03 -12.11
C VAL A 150 13.93 -9.24 -11.58
N GLY A 151 14.77 -8.73 -12.44
CA GLY A 151 15.89 -7.88 -12.02
C GLY A 151 15.43 -6.69 -11.15
N GLY A 152 16.36 -6.08 -10.41
CA GLY A 152 16.05 -5.02 -9.45
C GLY A 152 15.06 -3.97 -9.98
N GLY A 153 13.97 -3.77 -9.26
CA GLY A 153 12.88 -2.91 -9.68
C GLY A 153 11.97 -3.46 -10.78
N GLY A 154 12.16 -4.72 -11.23
CA GLY A 154 11.36 -5.31 -12.31
C GLY A 154 11.73 -4.79 -13.70
N ALA A 155 13.01 -4.56 -13.95
CA ALA A 155 13.53 -3.89 -15.15
C ALA A 155 13.11 -4.52 -16.51
N HIS A 156 12.72 -5.79 -16.53
CA HIS A 156 12.29 -6.52 -17.73
C HIS A 156 10.76 -6.58 -17.90
N LEU A 157 10.00 -5.98 -16.98
CA LEU A 157 8.55 -5.96 -17.02
C LEU A 157 8.02 -4.56 -17.36
N SER A 158 6.92 -4.51 -18.08
CA SER A 158 6.20 -3.25 -18.31
C SER A 158 5.65 -2.67 -17.00
N GLY A 159 5.29 -1.39 -17.00
CA GLY A 159 4.68 -0.73 -15.85
C GLY A 159 3.40 -1.44 -15.39
N GLY A 160 2.55 -1.83 -16.33
CA GLY A 160 1.29 -2.53 -16.03
C GLY A 160 1.51 -3.95 -15.47
N GLU A 161 2.52 -4.67 -15.95
CA GLU A 161 2.88 -6.00 -15.41
C GLU A 161 3.39 -5.90 -13.97
N ARG A 162 4.29 -4.95 -13.69
CA ARG A 162 4.75 -4.69 -12.31
C ARG A 162 3.59 -4.33 -11.39
N GLN A 163 2.69 -3.48 -11.87
CA GLN A 163 1.51 -3.07 -11.11
C GLN A 163 0.61 -4.25 -10.76
N ARG A 164 0.29 -5.12 -11.72
CA ARG A 164 -0.52 -6.32 -11.47
C ARG A 164 0.13 -7.27 -10.47
N ILE A 165 1.46 -7.44 -10.50
CA ILE A 165 2.19 -8.22 -9.50
C ILE A 165 2.09 -7.55 -8.12
N ALA A 166 2.22 -6.23 -8.02
CA ALA A 166 2.07 -5.50 -6.76
C ALA A 166 0.63 -5.61 -6.20
N ILE A 167 -0.38 -5.58 -7.07
CA ILE A 167 -1.77 -5.84 -6.70
C ILE A 167 -1.96 -7.28 -6.20
N ALA A 168 -1.41 -8.28 -6.90
CA ALA A 168 -1.46 -9.68 -6.45
C ALA A 168 -0.81 -9.86 -5.06
N ARG A 169 0.32 -9.20 -4.82
CA ARG A 169 0.98 -9.15 -3.50
C ARG A 169 0.05 -8.58 -2.42
N ALA A 170 -0.62 -7.46 -2.72
CA ALA A 170 -1.56 -6.83 -1.80
C ALA A 170 -2.80 -7.71 -1.54
N MET A 171 -3.34 -8.37 -2.56
CA MET A 171 -4.44 -9.31 -2.43
C MET A 171 -4.05 -10.52 -1.58
N LEU A 172 -2.84 -11.07 -1.77
CA LEU A 172 -2.35 -12.21 -0.99
C LEU A 172 -2.18 -11.87 0.49
N LYS A 173 -1.85 -10.62 0.80
CA LYS A 173 -1.74 -10.13 2.18
C LYS A 173 -3.08 -10.17 2.91
N ASP A 174 -4.19 -9.96 2.20
CA ASP A 174 -5.56 -10.00 2.72
C ASP A 174 -5.75 -9.08 3.94
N ALA A 175 -5.19 -7.87 3.87
CA ALA A 175 -5.28 -6.89 4.93
C ALA A 175 -6.64 -6.18 4.90
N PRO A 176 -7.23 -5.83 6.08
CA PRO A 176 -8.52 -5.16 6.16
C PRO A 176 -8.54 -3.75 5.56
N ILE A 177 -7.36 -3.11 5.44
CA ILE A 177 -7.21 -1.79 4.84
C ILE A 177 -6.34 -1.93 3.58
N VAL A 178 -6.86 -1.49 2.44
CA VAL A 178 -6.11 -1.46 1.17
C VAL A 178 -5.97 -0.01 0.71
N ILE A 179 -4.75 0.42 0.49
CA ILE A 179 -4.42 1.76 -0.02
C ILE A 179 -3.80 1.61 -1.41
N LEU A 180 -4.41 2.28 -2.39
CA LEU A 180 -3.95 2.31 -3.78
C LEU A 180 -3.50 3.73 -4.13
N ASP A 181 -2.20 3.93 -4.33
CA ASP A 181 -1.63 5.23 -4.70
C ASP A 181 -1.35 5.24 -6.22
N GLU A 182 -2.22 5.92 -6.99
CA GLU A 182 -2.18 5.99 -8.46
C GLU A 182 -2.14 4.62 -9.16
N ALA A 183 -2.77 3.61 -8.57
CA ALA A 183 -2.76 2.24 -9.08
C ALA A 183 -3.48 2.05 -10.43
N THR A 184 -4.13 3.09 -10.96
CA THR A 184 -4.85 3.05 -12.24
C THR A 184 -4.07 3.62 -13.42
N ALA A 185 -2.86 4.16 -13.20
CA ALA A 185 -2.09 4.84 -14.24
C ALA A 185 -1.68 3.94 -15.43
N TYR A 186 -1.75 2.62 -15.25
CA TYR A 186 -1.34 1.61 -16.25
C TYR A 186 -2.44 0.56 -16.53
N ILE A 187 -3.67 0.79 -16.09
CA ILE A 187 -4.80 -0.07 -16.45
C ILE A 187 -5.28 0.38 -17.82
N ASP A 188 -5.16 -0.50 -18.81
CA ASP A 188 -5.60 -0.25 -20.18
C ASP A 188 -7.12 -0.03 -20.20
N PRO A 189 -7.63 1.02 -20.88
CA PRO A 189 -9.07 1.28 -20.99
C PRO A 189 -9.86 0.14 -21.65
N GLU A 190 -9.19 -0.78 -22.35
CA GLU A 190 -9.85 -1.89 -23.05
C GLU A 190 -10.40 -2.98 -22.11
N ASN A 191 -10.09 -2.95 -20.81
CA ASN A 191 -10.63 -3.90 -19.83
C ASN A 191 -11.83 -3.34 -19.02
N GLU A 192 -12.37 -2.19 -19.38
CA GLU A 192 -13.59 -1.61 -18.78
C GLU A 192 -14.90 -1.98 -19.53
N ALA A 193 -14.89 -3.03 -20.37
CA ALA A 193 -16.08 -3.50 -21.09
C ALA A 193 -16.63 -4.80 -20.51
#